data_4d8ee7ffa6bbd4eaa931676a206df119
#
_entry.id   4d8ee7ffa6bbd4eaa931676a206df119
#
_cell.length_a   1.000
_cell.length_b   1.000
_cell.length_c   1.000
_cell.angle_alpha   90.00
_cell.angle_beta   90.00
_cell.angle_gamma   90.00
#
_symmetry.space_group_name_H-M   'P 1'
#
loop_
_entity.id
_entity.type
_entity.pdbx_description
1 polymer ?
#
loop_
_entity_poly.entity_id
_entity_poly.type
_entity_poly.pdbx_seq_one_letter_code
_entity_poly.pdbx_strand_id
1 'polypeptide(L)'
;MLFRSIVRITKDLDATIEGRDVLLVEDIVDSGMTLRYLRQYLERRDPSSLRICTLLDKQVARKADVTVEYTGFQIPDRFVVGYGLDYAERYRNLPYIGILKKSVYGG
;
A
#
# COMPACT_ATOMS: atom_id res chain seq x y z
N MET A 1 2.71 7.46 0.97
CA MET A 1 3.17 6.13 0.55
C MET A 1 2.40 5.60 -0.65
N LEU A 2 1.11 5.34 -0.53
CA LEU A 2 0.30 4.92 -1.69
C LEU A 2 0.35 5.95 -2.81
N PHE A 3 0.32 7.22 -2.46
CA PHE A 3 0.39 8.29 -3.44
C PHE A 3 1.71 8.26 -4.21
N ARG A 4 2.81 7.98 -3.52
CA ARG A 4 4.12 7.88 -4.15
C ARG A 4 4.18 6.70 -5.11
N SER A 5 3.58 5.59 -4.74
CA SER A 5 3.51 4.40 -5.61
C SER A 5 2.73 4.71 -6.89
N ILE A 6 1.61 5.42 -6.78
CA ILE A 6 0.81 5.82 -7.95
C ILE A 6 1.64 6.68 -8.91
N VAL A 7 2.35 7.67 -8.38
CA VAL A 7 3.18 8.56 -9.21
C VAL A 7 4.28 7.75 -9.90
N ARG A 8 4.92 6.85 -9.18
CA ARG A 8 5.99 6.02 -9.73
C ARG A 8 5.49 5.14 -10.86
N ILE A 9 4.35 4.48 -10.66
CA ILE A 9 3.76 3.61 -11.66
C ILE A 9 3.34 4.41 -12.88
N THR A 10 2.79 5.61 -12.70
CA THR A 10 2.41 6.47 -13.80
C THR A 10 3.61 6.82 -14.68
N LYS A 11 4.77 7.06 -14.08
CA LYS A 11 6.00 7.30 -14.85
C LYS A 11 6.46 6.05 -15.57
N ASP A 12 6.40 4.91 -14.89
CA ASP A 12 6.90 3.65 -15.43
C ASP A 12 5.98 3.06 -16.49
N LEU A 13 4.73 3.52 -16.56
CA LEU A 13 3.76 3.01 -17.53
C LEU A 13 4.03 3.45 -18.96
N ASP A 14 5.09 4.20 -19.20
CA ASP A 14 5.62 4.33 -20.55
C ASP A 14 6.11 2.99 -21.09
N ALA A 15 6.49 2.07 -20.18
CA ALA A 15 6.79 0.70 -20.56
C ALA A 15 5.49 -0.13 -20.50
N THR A 16 5.26 -0.94 -21.52
CA THR A 16 4.08 -1.79 -21.57
C THR A 16 4.13 -2.89 -20.52
N ILE A 17 3.00 -3.13 -19.86
CA ILE A 17 2.82 -4.29 -18.97
C ILE A 17 1.94 -5.35 -19.62
N GLU A 18 1.51 -5.12 -20.86
CA GLU A 18 0.69 -6.08 -21.58
C GLU A 18 1.38 -7.42 -21.69
N GLY A 19 0.67 -8.47 -21.30
CA GLY A 19 1.18 -9.84 -21.36
C GLY A 19 2.22 -10.18 -20.30
N ARG A 20 2.49 -9.27 -19.36
CA ARG A 20 3.46 -9.50 -18.31
C ARG A 20 2.81 -9.88 -16.98
N ASP A 21 3.56 -10.60 -16.17
CA ASP A 21 3.16 -10.86 -14.78
C ASP A 21 3.58 -9.67 -13.92
N VAL A 22 2.61 -9.05 -13.26
CA VAL A 22 2.83 -7.83 -12.49
C VAL A 22 2.58 -8.10 -11.02
N LEU A 23 3.50 -7.69 -10.17
CA LEU A 23 3.36 -7.71 -8.73
C LEU A 23 3.41 -6.27 -8.22
N LEU A 24 2.31 -5.82 -7.64
CA LEU A 24 2.24 -4.51 -7.01
C LEU A 24 2.57 -4.65 -5.53
N VAL A 25 3.61 -3.95 -5.09
CA VAL A 25 4.09 -4.05 -3.71
C VAL A 25 3.79 -2.76 -2.97
N GLU A 26 3.10 -2.90 -1.85
CA GLU A 26 2.75 -1.78 -0.98
C GLU A 26 3.26 -2.02 0.43
N ASP A 27 3.59 -0.94 1.15
CA ASP A 27 4.01 -1.03 2.54
C ASP A 27 2.81 -1.22 3.46
N ILE A 28 1.70 -0.54 3.19
CA ILE A 28 0.50 -0.62 4.03
C ILE A 28 -0.75 -0.43 3.18
N VAL A 29 -1.79 -1.19 3.49
CA VAL A 29 -3.12 -1.01 2.92
C VAL A 29 -4.07 -0.59 4.04
N ASP A 30 -4.74 0.53 3.83
CA ASP A 30 -5.67 1.13 4.79
C ASP A 30 -7.11 0.95 4.29
N SER A 31 -7.78 2.01 3.83
CA SER A 31 -9.15 1.92 3.33
C SER A 31 -9.27 1.07 2.07
N GLY A 32 -8.21 0.95 1.31
CA GLY A 32 -8.18 0.19 0.06
C GLY A 32 -8.71 0.95 -1.15
N MET A 33 -9.18 2.18 -0.98
CA MET A 33 -9.80 2.93 -2.08
C MET A 33 -8.81 3.27 -3.18
N THR A 34 -7.64 3.78 -2.82
CA THR A 34 -6.59 4.08 -3.77
C THR A 34 -6.07 2.81 -4.44
N LEU A 35 -5.90 1.76 -3.67
CA LEU A 35 -5.41 0.48 -4.18
C LEU A 35 -6.38 -0.15 -5.17
N ARG A 36 -7.68 -0.05 -4.89
CA ARG A 36 -8.71 -0.54 -5.80
C ARG A 36 -8.65 0.20 -7.14
N TYR A 37 -8.52 1.52 -7.09
CA TYR A 37 -8.39 2.34 -8.29
C TYR A 37 -7.15 1.94 -9.08
N LEU A 38 -6.03 1.78 -8.40
CA LEU A 38 -4.76 1.42 -9.03
C LEU A 38 -4.83 0.03 -9.67
N ARG A 39 -5.44 -0.93 -8.97
CA ARG A 39 -5.62 -2.27 -9.51
C ARG A 39 -6.43 -2.25 -10.79
N GLN A 40 -7.55 -1.52 -10.80
CA GLN A 40 -8.39 -1.39 -11.99
C GLN A 40 -7.64 -0.72 -13.13
N TYR A 41 -6.86 0.31 -12.82
CA TYR A 41 -6.07 1.01 -13.82
C TYR A 41 -5.06 0.08 -14.50
N LEU A 42 -4.37 -0.73 -13.70
CA LEU A 42 -3.38 -1.67 -14.23
C LEU A 42 -4.04 -2.81 -15.01
N GLU A 43 -5.18 -3.29 -14.55
CA GLU A 43 -5.90 -4.38 -15.23
C GLU A 43 -6.32 -4.00 -16.64
N ARG A 44 -6.61 -2.72 -16.89
CA ARG A 44 -6.97 -2.23 -18.22
C ARG A 44 -5.82 -2.28 -19.22
N ARG A 45 -4.62 -2.53 -18.76
CA ARG A 45 -3.42 -2.62 -19.61
C ARG A 45 -3.07 -4.06 -19.96
N ASP A 46 -3.98 -4.97 -19.71
CA ASP A 46 -3.92 -6.38 -20.10
C ASP A 46 -2.66 -7.11 -19.64
N PRO A 47 -2.30 -7.06 -18.35
CA PRO A 47 -1.23 -7.91 -17.84
C PRO A 47 -1.65 -9.38 -17.89
N SER A 48 -0.69 -10.29 -18.00
CA SER A 48 -0.97 -11.73 -17.89
C SER A 48 -1.46 -12.10 -16.52
N SER A 49 -0.91 -11.46 -15.49
CA SER A 49 -1.40 -11.59 -14.12
C SER A 49 -1.09 -10.31 -13.36
N LEU A 50 -1.91 -10.04 -12.37
CA LEU A 50 -1.72 -8.90 -11.48
C LEU A 50 -2.02 -9.36 -10.06
N ARG A 51 -1.02 -9.25 -9.20
CA ARG A 51 -1.14 -9.61 -7.79
C ARG A 51 -0.65 -8.47 -6.94
N ILE A 52 -1.21 -8.37 -5.73
CA ILE A 52 -0.86 -7.32 -4.79
C ILE A 52 -0.26 -7.98 -3.56
N CYS A 53 0.86 -7.43 -3.11
CA CYS A 53 1.56 -7.83 -1.90
C CYS A 53 1.67 -6.61 -0.99
N THR A 54 1.30 -6.74 0.27
CA THR A 54 1.49 -5.68 1.25
C THR A 54 2.19 -6.21 2.49
N LEU A 55 3.01 -5.38 3.10
CA LEU A 55 3.63 -5.72 4.38
C LEU A 55 2.59 -5.66 5.50
N LEU A 56 1.80 -4.59 5.54
CA LEU A 56 0.82 -4.36 6.60
C LEU A 56 -0.57 -4.17 6.00
N ASP A 57 -1.56 -4.77 6.63
CA ASP A 57 -2.95 -4.67 6.20
C ASP A 57 -3.83 -4.28 7.38
N LYS A 58 -4.44 -3.10 7.31
CA LYS A 58 -5.47 -2.65 8.24
C LYS A 58 -6.83 -3.08 7.72
N GLN A 59 -7.10 -4.37 7.75
CA GLN A 59 -8.31 -4.92 7.15
C GLN A 59 -9.59 -4.32 7.76
N VAL A 60 -9.56 -3.98 9.04
CA VAL A 60 -10.70 -3.36 9.73
C VAL A 60 -11.01 -1.95 9.23
N ALA A 61 -10.05 -1.29 8.57
CA ALA A 61 -10.24 0.05 8.01
C ALA A 61 -10.72 0.01 6.56
N ARG A 62 -10.94 -1.19 6.00
CA ARG A 62 -11.31 -1.35 4.60
C ARG A 62 -12.64 -0.70 4.28
N LYS A 63 -12.66 0.12 3.24
CA LYS A 63 -13.88 0.78 2.74
C LYS A 63 -14.18 0.41 1.30
N ALA A 64 -13.19 -0.07 0.57
CA ALA A 64 -13.35 -0.51 -0.80
C ALA A 64 -13.03 -2.00 -0.88
N ASP A 65 -13.79 -2.71 -1.70
CA ASP A 65 -13.54 -4.13 -1.95
C ASP A 65 -12.36 -4.26 -2.91
N VAL A 66 -11.25 -4.76 -2.40
CA VAL A 66 -10.04 -4.99 -3.18
C VAL A 66 -9.35 -6.25 -2.67
N THR A 67 -8.94 -7.11 -3.61
CA THR A 67 -8.23 -8.33 -3.27
C THR A 67 -6.74 -8.04 -3.12
N VAL A 68 -6.16 -8.47 -2.00
CA VAL A 68 -4.73 -8.44 -1.75
C VAL A 68 -4.26 -9.88 -1.62
N GLU A 69 -3.47 -10.34 -2.57
CA GLU A 69 -3.08 -11.75 -2.65
C GLU A 69 -2.11 -12.17 -1.54
N TYR A 70 -1.19 -11.29 -1.18
CA TYR A 70 -0.16 -11.61 -0.19
C TYR A 70 -0.11 -10.53 0.87
N THR A 71 -0.28 -10.92 2.13
CA THR A 71 -0.25 -10.02 3.27
C THR A 71 0.78 -10.50 4.28
N GLY A 72 1.69 -9.62 4.67
CA GLY A 72 2.68 -9.95 5.69
C GLY A 72 2.05 -10.01 7.07
N PHE A 73 1.43 -8.93 7.50
CA PHE A 73 0.81 -8.85 8.84
C PHE A 73 -0.49 -8.08 8.77
N GLN A 74 -1.49 -8.59 9.49
CA GLN A 74 -2.70 -7.81 9.75
C GLN A 74 -2.49 -7.01 11.03
N ILE A 75 -2.87 -5.73 11.00
CA ILE A 75 -2.67 -4.82 12.12
C ILE A 75 -3.98 -4.11 12.45
N PRO A 76 -4.11 -3.60 13.70
CA PRO A 76 -5.27 -2.82 14.08
C PRO A 76 -5.31 -1.47 13.36
N ASP A 77 -6.47 -0.82 13.40
CA ASP A 77 -6.63 0.52 12.82
C ASP A 77 -6.00 1.56 13.73
N ARG A 78 -4.67 1.58 13.76
CA ARG A 78 -3.83 2.48 14.53
C ARG A 78 -2.73 3.02 13.63
N PHE A 79 -2.21 4.19 13.96
CA PHE A 79 -1.11 4.77 13.23
C PHE A 79 0.19 4.03 13.55
N VAL A 80 0.88 3.54 12.53
CA VAL A 80 2.14 2.79 12.70
C VAL A 80 3.29 3.54 12.06
N VAL A 81 4.48 3.38 12.63
CA VAL A 81 5.72 3.99 12.15
C VAL A 81 6.86 2.99 12.20
N GLY A 82 7.94 3.30 11.52
CA GLY A 82 9.13 2.46 11.47
C GLY A 82 9.24 1.70 10.16
N TYR A 83 10.40 1.16 9.88
CA TYR A 83 10.70 0.47 8.62
C TYR A 83 10.31 1.28 7.38
N GLY A 84 10.61 2.60 7.40
CA GLY A 84 10.26 3.49 6.31
C GLY A 84 8.92 4.18 6.45
N LEU A 85 8.02 3.68 7.29
CA LEU A 85 6.76 4.35 7.60
C LEU A 85 7.03 5.52 8.53
N ASP A 86 6.36 6.62 8.29
CA ASP A 86 6.65 7.84 9.03
C ASP A 86 5.40 8.56 9.52
N TYR A 87 5.61 9.43 10.50
CA TYR A 87 4.66 10.47 10.89
C TYR A 87 5.36 11.81 10.74
N ALA A 88 4.91 12.66 9.81
CA ALA A 88 5.53 13.95 9.52
C ALA A 88 7.05 13.82 9.28
N GLU A 89 7.45 12.78 8.55
CA GLU A 89 8.83 12.43 8.20
C GLU A 89 9.69 12.07 9.40
N ARG A 90 9.05 11.69 10.52
CA ARG A 90 9.72 11.20 11.72
C ARG A 90 9.50 9.71 11.88
N TYR A 91 10.38 9.05 12.62
CA TYR A 91 10.28 7.65 13.03
C TYR A 91 10.50 6.65 11.90
N ARG A 92 10.80 7.12 10.70
CA ARG A 92 11.03 6.25 9.54
C ARG A 92 12.22 5.33 9.72
N ASN A 93 13.21 5.78 10.49
CA ASN A 93 14.46 5.06 10.73
C ASN A 93 14.37 4.01 11.82
N LEU A 94 13.22 3.84 12.46
CA LEU A 94 13.08 2.82 13.51
C LEU A 94 13.27 1.43 12.91
N PRO A 95 14.05 0.56 13.58
CA PRO A 95 14.27 -0.80 13.09
C PRO A 95 13.13 -1.77 13.42
N TYR A 96 11.96 -1.26 13.72
CA TYR A 96 10.76 -2.02 14.02
C TYR A 96 9.54 -1.19 13.62
N ILE A 97 8.39 -1.85 13.55
CA ILE A 97 7.12 -1.17 13.30
C ILE A 97 6.45 -0.98 14.66
N GLY A 98 6.15 0.28 14.98
CA GLY A 98 5.51 0.64 16.24
C GLY A 98 4.19 1.33 16.02
N ILE A 99 3.33 1.29 17.04
CA ILE A 99 2.05 2.00 17.02
C ILE A 99 2.26 3.36 17.69
N LEU A 100 1.91 4.43 16.99
CA LEU A 100 2.05 5.77 17.49
C LEU A 100 0.92 6.08 18.47
N LYS A 101 1.27 6.69 19.61
CA LYS A 101 0.25 7.08 20.61
C LYS A 101 -0.61 8.19 20.07
N LYS A 102 -1.90 8.14 20.37
CA LYS A 102 -2.85 9.16 19.93
C LYS A 102 -2.46 10.56 20.38
N SER A 103 -1.82 10.70 21.56
CA SER A 103 -1.35 11.97 22.06
C SER A 103 -0.35 12.65 21.10
N VAL A 104 0.32 11.88 20.24
CA VAL A 104 1.29 12.41 19.29
C VAL A 104 0.62 12.94 18.02
N TYR A 105 -0.40 12.26 17.51
CA TYR A 105 -1.06 12.67 16.27
C TYR A 105 -2.46 13.25 16.48
N GLY A 106 -2.84 13.48 17.73
CA GLY A 106 -4.03 14.26 18.05
C GLY A 106 -5.36 13.59 17.75
N GLY A 107 -5.35 12.32 17.56
CA GLY A 107 -6.59 11.59 17.27
C GLY A 107 -7.39 11.20 18.51
#